data_05e9bd6a615694806d078d0416b15c6c
#
_entry.id   05e9bd6a615694806d078d0416b15c6c
#
_cell.length_a   1.000
_cell.length_b   1.000
_cell.length_c   1.000
_cell.angle_alpha   90.00
_cell.angle_beta   90.00
_cell.angle_gamma   90.00
#
_symmetry.space_group_name_H-M   'P 1'
#
loop_
_entity.id
_entity.type
_entity.pdbx_description
1 polymer ?
#
loop_
_entity_poly.entity_id
_entity_poly.type
_entity_poly.pdbx_seq_one_letter_code
_entity_poly.pdbx_strand_id
1 'polypeptide(L)'
;MAAYYLAVDIGASSGRHILGHMENGKMVLEEIYRFENGMVKKDGELCWEFDRLFKEVVNGLKKCKEIGKIPVSMGVDTWGVDFVLLDKDDKVLGNTVGYRDHRTEGMDKEVYKAISLKDLYARTGIQKADYNTIYQLMAVKKKHPEYLEQAETLLHVPDYFHFLLTGQKTCEYTEATTGQLVSPITKDWDYELIDMLGYPRKMFQKLIMPGTGIGHLSDKIREEVGFDLEVVAPATHDTGSAVLAVPANDDDFIYISSGTWSLMGIERKEADCSEKSCEMNFTNEGGYAGRFRYLKNIMGLWMIQSVRHEVNDAYSFAEICAMAEEAKDFPSRVDANDECFLSPDTVSYTHLRAHETDSYL
;
A
#
# COMPACT_ATOMS: atom_id res chain seq x y z
N MET A 1 -3.47 -31.24 -16.51
CA MET A 1 -4.36 -30.15 -16.06
C MET A 1 -3.56 -28.89 -15.96
N ALA A 2 -4.11 -27.72 -16.28
CA ALA A 2 -3.41 -26.45 -16.09
C ALA A 2 -3.21 -26.18 -14.59
N ALA A 3 -2.02 -25.69 -14.20
CA ALA A 3 -1.78 -25.19 -12.85
C ALA A 3 -2.37 -23.78 -12.76
N TYR A 4 -3.22 -23.52 -11.77
CA TYR A 4 -3.79 -22.23 -11.48
C TYR A 4 -3.03 -21.55 -10.34
N TYR A 5 -2.89 -20.23 -10.42
CA TYR A 5 -2.29 -19.37 -9.41
C TYR A 5 -3.29 -18.27 -9.07
N LEU A 6 -3.47 -17.96 -7.79
CA LEU A 6 -4.45 -16.97 -7.35
C LEU A 6 -3.75 -15.72 -6.83
N ALA A 7 -4.04 -14.58 -7.44
CA ALA A 7 -3.72 -13.27 -6.91
C ALA A 7 -4.94 -12.65 -6.23
N VAL A 8 -4.74 -12.12 -5.02
CA VAL A 8 -5.76 -11.36 -4.27
C VAL A 8 -5.22 -9.96 -4.09
N ASP A 9 -5.72 -9.02 -4.90
CA ASP A 9 -5.36 -7.62 -4.91
C ASP A 9 -6.43 -6.79 -4.19
N ILE A 10 -6.07 -6.17 -3.07
CA ILE A 10 -6.98 -5.41 -2.22
C ILE A 10 -6.54 -3.94 -2.18
N GLY A 11 -7.15 -3.11 -2.99
CA GLY A 11 -6.95 -1.67 -2.95
C GLY A 11 -7.86 -0.96 -1.93
N ALA A 12 -7.68 0.34 -1.79
CA ALA A 12 -8.42 1.17 -0.82
C ALA A 12 -9.93 1.27 -1.09
N SER A 13 -10.40 0.96 -2.30
CA SER A 13 -11.81 1.07 -2.69
C SER A 13 -12.45 -0.25 -3.12
N SER A 14 -11.68 -1.25 -3.49
CA SER A 14 -12.17 -2.57 -3.91
C SER A 14 -11.08 -3.61 -3.82
N GLY A 15 -11.47 -4.88 -3.75
CA GLY A 15 -10.57 -6.02 -3.88
C GLY A 15 -11.05 -6.99 -4.93
N ARG A 16 -10.13 -7.80 -5.46
CA ARG A 16 -10.42 -8.79 -6.50
C ARG A 16 -9.57 -10.04 -6.35
N HIS A 17 -10.09 -11.12 -6.85
CA HIS A 17 -9.40 -12.40 -6.98
C HIS A 17 -9.23 -12.70 -8.47
N ILE A 18 -7.98 -12.90 -8.88
CA ILE A 18 -7.61 -13.18 -10.26
C ILE A 18 -6.90 -14.51 -10.33
N LEU A 19 -7.45 -15.44 -11.08
CA LEU A 19 -6.79 -16.71 -11.42
C LEU A 19 -5.91 -16.51 -12.66
N GLY A 20 -4.64 -16.88 -12.53
CA GLY A 20 -3.69 -16.94 -13.63
C GLY A 20 -3.39 -18.40 -14.00
N HIS A 21 -3.24 -18.69 -15.28
CA HIS A 21 -2.71 -19.96 -15.78
C HIS A 21 -2.07 -19.79 -17.15
N MET A 22 -1.24 -20.75 -17.53
CA MET A 22 -0.63 -20.77 -18.88
C MET A 22 -1.50 -21.53 -19.86
N GLU A 23 -1.83 -20.89 -20.98
CA GLU A 23 -2.52 -21.52 -22.11
C GLU A 23 -1.76 -21.17 -23.41
N ASN A 24 -1.36 -22.21 -24.18
CA ASN A 24 -0.61 -22.04 -25.43
C ASN A 24 0.61 -21.12 -25.31
N GLY A 25 1.33 -21.15 -24.19
CA GLY A 25 2.51 -20.35 -23.92
C GLY A 25 2.22 -18.89 -23.53
N LYS A 26 0.97 -18.53 -23.30
CA LYS A 26 0.54 -17.20 -22.84
C LYS A 26 -0.09 -17.28 -21.47
N MET A 27 0.11 -16.24 -20.67
CA MET A 27 -0.60 -16.06 -19.41
C MET A 27 -2.04 -15.64 -19.70
N VAL A 28 -3.00 -16.40 -19.14
CA VAL A 28 -4.42 -16.07 -19.15
C VAL A 28 -4.82 -15.69 -17.75
N LEU A 29 -5.50 -14.55 -17.61
CA LEU A 29 -5.99 -14.01 -16.35
C LEU A 29 -7.52 -13.97 -16.36
N GLU A 30 -8.13 -14.42 -15.26
CA GLU A 30 -9.57 -14.46 -15.09
C GLU A 30 -9.95 -13.87 -13.74
N GLU A 31 -10.67 -12.75 -13.72
CA GLU A 31 -11.28 -12.24 -12.49
C GLU A 31 -12.46 -13.13 -12.10
N ILE A 32 -12.38 -13.76 -10.94
CA ILE A 32 -13.38 -14.73 -10.47
C ILE A 32 -14.23 -14.19 -9.32
N TYR A 33 -13.75 -13.17 -8.62
CA TYR A 33 -14.44 -12.58 -7.49
C TYR A 33 -14.02 -11.12 -7.28
N ARG A 34 -14.96 -10.27 -6.94
CA ARG A 34 -14.72 -8.84 -6.64
C ARG A 34 -15.58 -8.42 -5.45
N PHE A 35 -15.06 -7.49 -4.64
CA PHE A 35 -15.75 -6.92 -3.50
C PHE A 35 -15.37 -5.44 -3.32
N GLU A 36 -16.23 -4.70 -2.64
CA GLU A 36 -15.97 -3.32 -2.28
C GLU A 36 -15.11 -3.22 -1.03
N ASN A 37 -14.31 -2.17 -0.93
CA ASN A 37 -13.55 -1.81 0.24
C ASN A 37 -13.75 -0.33 0.57
N GLY A 38 -13.50 0.03 1.82
CA GLY A 38 -13.58 1.40 2.31
C GLY A 38 -13.38 1.45 3.82
N MET A 39 -13.04 2.63 4.31
CA MET A 39 -12.93 2.87 5.75
C MET A 39 -14.27 3.25 6.36
N VAL A 40 -14.47 2.87 7.61
CA VAL A 40 -15.64 3.21 8.41
C VAL A 40 -15.22 4.04 9.62
N LYS A 41 -16.10 4.90 10.13
CA LYS A 41 -15.88 5.59 11.40
C LYS A 41 -16.20 4.64 12.55
N LYS A 42 -15.23 4.44 13.44
CA LYS A 42 -15.36 3.64 14.67
C LYS A 42 -14.67 4.38 15.80
N ASP A 43 -15.39 4.64 16.90
CA ASP A 43 -14.86 5.34 18.08
C ASP A 43 -14.19 6.70 17.78
N GLY A 44 -14.62 7.37 16.71
CA GLY A 44 -14.07 8.65 16.27
C GLY A 44 -12.89 8.55 15.31
N GLU A 45 -12.42 7.35 14.99
CA GLU A 45 -11.31 7.06 14.10
C GLU A 45 -11.80 6.50 12.76
N LEU A 46 -11.02 6.69 11.68
CA LEU A 46 -11.25 6.06 10.38
C LEU A 46 -10.54 4.70 10.35
N CYS A 47 -11.32 3.63 10.30
CA CYS A 47 -10.82 2.26 10.46
C CYS A 47 -11.12 1.37 9.25
N TRP A 48 -10.25 0.42 8.99
CA TRP A 48 -10.50 -0.71 8.09
C TRP A 48 -11.28 -1.81 8.81
N GLU A 49 -12.14 -2.51 8.09
CA GLU A 49 -12.87 -3.68 8.60
C GLU A 49 -12.14 -4.99 8.23
N PHE A 50 -10.96 -5.26 8.83
CA PHE A 50 -10.13 -6.40 8.43
C PHE A 50 -10.82 -7.76 8.56
N ASP A 51 -11.70 -7.94 9.55
CA ASP A 51 -12.49 -9.18 9.66
C ASP A 51 -13.42 -9.37 8.47
N ARG A 52 -14.02 -8.29 7.96
CA ARG A 52 -14.85 -8.32 6.75
C ARG A 52 -13.99 -8.60 5.53
N LEU A 53 -12.88 -7.89 5.36
CA LEU A 53 -11.97 -8.10 4.23
C LEU A 53 -11.42 -9.52 4.20
N PHE A 54 -11.06 -10.09 5.35
CA PHE A 54 -10.60 -11.47 5.42
C PHE A 54 -11.68 -12.48 5.01
N LYS A 55 -12.94 -12.23 5.38
CA LYS A 55 -14.07 -13.04 4.88
C LYS A 55 -14.16 -13.00 3.35
N GLU A 56 -13.90 -11.84 2.74
CA GLU A 56 -13.90 -11.74 1.28
C GLU A 56 -12.72 -12.48 0.65
N VAL A 57 -11.56 -12.50 1.29
CA VAL A 57 -10.43 -13.36 0.86
C VAL A 57 -10.85 -14.83 0.86
N VAL A 58 -11.49 -15.29 1.94
CA VAL A 58 -11.98 -16.67 2.05
C VAL A 58 -13.12 -16.98 1.05
N ASN A 59 -14.01 -16.02 0.81
CA ASN A 59 -15.10 -16.16 -0.18
C ASN A 59 -14.55 -16.37 -1.59
N GLY A 60 -13.49 -15.64 -1.97
CA GLY A 60 -12.81 -15.84 -3.25
C GLY A 60 -12.16 -17.23 -3.37
N LEU A 61 -11.58 -17.75 -2.29
CA LEU A 61 -11.09 -19.13 -2.23
C LEU A 61 -12.23 -20.14 -2.45
N LYS A 62 -13.36 -19.95 -1.78
CA LYS A 62 -14.56 -20.80 -1.98
C LYS A 62 -15.04 -20.75 -3.44
N LYS A 63 -14.93 -19.57 -4.09
CA LYS A 63 -15.27 -19.42 -5.51
C LYS A 63 -14.38 -20.25 -6.41
N CYS A 64 -13.07 -20.36 -6.11
CA CYS A 64 -12.18 -21.28 -6.85
C CYS A 64 -12.70 -22.72 -6.84
N LYS A 65 -13.16 -23.20 -5.68
CA LYS A 65 -13.76 -24.55 -5.56
C LYS A 65 -15.06 -24.67 -6.32
N GLU A 66 -15.94 -23.68 -6.21
CA GLU A 66 -17.23 -23.65 -6.91
C GLU A 66 -17.06 -23.80 -8.43
N ILE A 67 -16.09 -23.09 -9.02
CA ILE A 67 -15.82 -23.14 -10.45
C ILE A 67 -14.89 -24.28 -10.87
N GLY A 68 -14.44 -25.12 -9.92
CA GLY A 68 -13.57 -26.28 -10.17
C GLY A 68 -12.13 -25.92 -10.58
N LYS A 69 -11.65 -24.72 -10.25
CA LYS A 69 -10.31 -24.23 -10.58
C LYS A 69 -9.50 -24.02 -9.30
N ILE A 70 -8.97 -25.11 -8.74
CA ILE A 70 -8.21 -25.06 -7.49
C ILE A 70 -6.79 -24.53 -7.78
N PRO A 71 -6.36 -23.40 -7.16
CA PRO A 71 -5.02 -22.89 -7.35
C PRO A 71 -3.99 -23.73 -6.58
N VAL A 72 -2.77 -23.82 -7.11
CA VAL A 72 -1.62 -24.47 -6.43
C VAL A 72 -0.98 -23.55 -5.43
N SER A 73 -1.04 -22.23 -5.68
CA SER A 73 -0.59 -21.21 -4.73
C SER A 73 -1.41 -19.94 -4.83
N MET A 74 -1.31 -19.13 -3.77
CA MET A 74 -1.89 -17.78 -3.72
C MET A 74 -0.96 -16.77 -3.08
N GLY A 75 -1.20 -15.50 -3.38
CA GLY A 75 -0.61 -14.37 -2.67
C GLY A 75 -1.62 -13.24 -2.52
N VAL A 76 -1.42 -12.43 -1.50
CA VAL A 76 -2.23 -11.23 -1.21
C VAL A 76 -1.33 -10.01 -1.28
N ASP A 77 -1.72 -8.99 -2.02
CA ASP A 77 -1.14 -7.66 -1.96
C ASP A 77 -2.20 -6.63 -1.58
N THR A 78 -1.75 -5.53 -0.97
CA THR A 78 -2.62 -4.45 -0.52
C THR A 78 -1.93 -3.09 -0.67
N TRP A 79 -2.63 -2.02 -0.24
CA TRP A 79 -2.02 -0.70 -0.05
C TRP A 79 -0.97 -0.73 1.07
N GLY A 80 -0.04 0.22 1.04
CA GLY A 80 1.07 0.33 1.99
C GLY A 80 0.72 0.97 3.34
N VAL A 81 1.70 1.02 4.21
CA VAL A 81 1.85 1.77 5.47
C VAL A 81 0.98 1.35 6.66
N ASP A 82 -0.18 0.75 6.44
CA ASP A 82 -1.11 0.35 7.50
C ASP A 82 -0.72 -0.99 8.13
N PHE A 83 -1.02 -1.15 9.40
CA PHE A 83 -0.62 -2.31 10.18
C PHE A 83 -1.60 -2.66 11.30
N VAL A 84 -1.43 -3.82 11.86
CA VAL A 84 -1.98 -4.24 13.16
C VAL A 84 -0.87 -4.49 14.17
N LEU A 85 -1.18 -4.26 15.44
CA LEU A 85 -0.37 -4.73 16.56
C LEU A 85 -1.08 -5.93 17.19
N LEU A 86 -0.36 -7.01 17.41
CA LEU A 86 -0.87 -8.21 18.06
C LEU A 86 -0.23 -8.38 19.44
N ASP A 87 -1.03 -8.76 20.43
CA ASP A 87 -0.56 -9.15 21.74
C ASP A 87 0.03 -10.58 21.75
N LYS A 88 0.42 -11.05 22.93
CA LYS A 88 0.96 -12.41 23.14
C LYS A 88 -0.01 -13.56 22.81
N ASP A 89 -1.31 -13.28 22.76
CA ASP A 89 -2.38 -14.23 22.44
C ASP A 89 -2.91 -14.02 21.00
N ASP A 90 -2.16 -13.28 20.16
CA ASP A 90 -2.47 -12.96 18.77
C ASP A 90 -3.75 -12.12 18.56
N LYS A 91 -4.15 -11.38 19.60
CA LYS A 91 -5.30 -10.48 19.50
C LYS A 91 -4.86 -9.11 19.06
N VAL A 92 -5.65 -8.50 18.17
CA VAL A 92 -5.42 -7.13 17.69
C VAL A 92 -5.59 -6.15 18.85
N LEU A 93 -4.60 -5.29 19.06
CA LEU A 93 -4.59 -4.22 20.04
C LEU A 93 -5.19 -2.94 19.41
N GLY A 94 -6.25 -2.45 20.00
CA GLY A 94 -6.94 -1.24 19.55
C GLY A 94 -7.73 -1.42 18.25
N ASN A 95 -8.00 -0.29 17.60
CA ASN A 95 -8.68 -0.24 16.32
C ASN A 95 -7.71 -0.41 15.14
N THR A 96 -8.20 -0.89 14.03
CA THR A 96 -7.47 -1.03 12.76
C THR A 96 -7.51 0.28 11.97
N VAL A 97 -6.87 1.32 12.53
CA VAL A 97 -6.94 2.70 12.02
C VAL A 97 -6.20 2.80 10.70
N GLY A 98 -6.84 3.37 9.70
CA GLY A 98 -6.28 3.51 8.35
C GLY A 98 -5.49 4.81 8.15
N TYR A 99 -4.67 4.83 7.12
CA TYR A 99 -3.71 5.91 6.80
C TYR A 99 -4.35 7.29 6.53
N ARG A 100 -5.64 7.35 6.26
CA ARG A 100 -6.38 8.63 6.04
C ARG A 100 -6.95 9.21 7.33
N ASP A 101 -6.72 8.57 8.47
CA ASP A 101 -7.13 9.10 9.77
C ASP A 101 -6.24 10.29 10.16
N HIS A 102 -6.83 11.25 10.84
CA HIS A 102 -6.13 12.44 11.33
C HIS A 102 -5.19 12.19 12.53
N ARG A 103 -5.07 10.92 13.00
CA ARG A 103 -4.27 10.59 14.20
C ARG A 103 -2.78 10.96 14.06
N THR A 104 -2.29 11.05 12.82
CA THR A 104 -0.88 11.34 12.52
C THR A 104 -0.56 12.83 12.43
N GLU A 105 -1.56 13.71 12.49
CA GLU A 105 -1.33 15.16 12.44
C GLU A 105 -0.36 15.63 13.53
N GLY A 106 0.73 16.28 13.12
CA GLY A 106 1.79 16.77 14.01
C GLY A 106 2.75 15.70 14.56
N MET A 107 2.58 14.42 14.19
CA MET A 107 3.47 13.34 14.64
C MET A 107 4.85 13.41 14.00
N ASP A 108 4.98 14.03 12.84
CA ASP A 108 6.27 14.39 12.25
C ASP A 108 7.12 15.25 13.21
N LYS A 109 6.53 16.26 13.87
CA LYS A 109 7.21 17.10 14.85
C LYS A 109 7.69 16.32 16.07
N GLU A 110 6.97 15.26 16.45
CA GLU A 110 7.39 14.38 17.55
C GLU A 110 8.56 13.50 17.14
N VAL A 111 8.53 12.94 15.93
CA VAL A 111 9.65 12.16 15.36
C VAL A 111 10.88 13.06 15.20
N TYR A 112 10.71 14.29 14.72
CA TYR A 112 11.83 15.23 14.49
C TYR A 112 12.49 15.77 15.77
N LYS A 113 11.94 15.49 16.95
CA LYS A 113 12.66 15.69 18.22
C LYS A 113 13.82 14.71 18.41
N ALA A 114 13.75 13.53 17.79
CA ALA A 114 14.76 12.49 17.87
C ALA A 114 15.72 12.47 16.68
N ILE A 115 15.21 12.75 15.47
CA ILE A 115 16.00 12.73 14.23
C ILE A 115 15.48 13.77 13.24
N SER A 116 16.37 14.54 12.60
CA SER A 116 15.93 15.51 11.59
C SER A 116 15.32 14.85 10.35
N LEU A 117 14.46 15.56 9.62
CA LEU A 117 13.94 15.08 8.34
C LEU A 117 15.06 14.65 7.37
N LYS A 118 16.11 15.46 7.28
CA LYS A 118 17.27 15.20 6.41
C LYS A 118 17.99 13.90 6.79
N ASP A 119 18.24 13.70 8.07
CA ASP A 119 18.92 12.50 8.56
C ASP A 119 18.03 11.27 8.46
N LEU A 120 16.72 11.40 8.70
CA LEU A 120 15.73 10.34 8.52
C LEU A 120 15.67 9.89 7.05
N TYR A 121 15.63 10.85 6.12
CA TYR A 121 15.65 10.54 4.69
C TYR A 121 16.98 9.88 4.28
N ALA A 122 18.11 10.40 4.74
CA ALA A 122 19.42 9.81 4.46
C ALA A 122 19.53 8.35 4.95
N ARG A 123 18.82 7.98 6.03
CA ARG A 123 18.79 6.61 6.58
C ARG A 123 17.86 5.68 5.84
N THR A 124 16.72 6.17 5.37
CA THR A 124 15.63 5.33 4.85
C THR A 124 15.35 5.50 3.37
N GLY A 125 15.67 6.67 2.81
CA GLY A 125 15.37 7.03 1.43
C GLY A 125 13.88 7.22 1.13
N ILE A 126 13.02 7.19 2.17
CA ILE A 126 11.57 7.27 2.01
C ILE A 126 11.10 8.71 2.15
N GLN A 127 10.27 9.15 1.20
CA GLN A 127 9.66 10.49 1.21
C GLN A 127 8.88 10.75 2.50
N LYS A 128 8.81 12.02 2.90
CA LYS A 128 7.88 12.42 3.96
C LYS A 128 6.44 12.29 3.47
N ALA A 129 5.68 11.47 4.15
CA ALA A 129 4.23 11.42 4.04
C ALA A 129 3.67 11.19 5.44
N ASP A 130 2.79 12.05 5.90
CA ASP A 130 2.32 12.06 7.30
C ASP A 130 1.65 10.74 7.71
N TYR A 131 1.24 9.94 6.74
CA TYR A 131 0.63 8.62 6.93
C TYR A 131 1.64 7.45 7.00
N ASN A 132 2.95 7.67 6.84
CA ASN A 132 3.93 6.58 6.95
C ASN A 132 3.85 5.89 8.32
N THR A 133 4.14 4.60 8.36
CA THR A 133 4.06 3.76 9.57
C THR A 133 4.82 4.36 10.75
N ILE A 134 5.97 4.99 10.51
CA ILE A 134 6.75 5.68 11.54
C ILE A 134 5.94 6.72 12.31
N TYR A 135 5.11 7.52 11.63
CA TYR A 135 4.25 8.53 12.26
C TYR A 135 3.00 7.92 12.88
N GLN A 136 2.46 6.88 12.27
CA GLN A 136 1.34 6.12 12.82
C GLN A 136 1.73 5.47 14.16
N LEU A 137 2.91 4.85 14.25
CA LEU A 137 3.46 4.30 15.50
C LEU A 137 3.72 5.39 16.54
N MET A 138 4.15 6.59 16.13
CA MET A 138 4.30 7.71 17.04
C MET A 138 2.93 8.15 17.59
N ALA A 139 1.88 8.15 16.78
CA ALA A 139 0.53 8.44 17.25
C ALA A 139 0.05 7.40 18.28
N VAL A 140 0.30 6.10 18.03
CA VAL A 140 0.03 5.04 19.00
C VAL A 140 0.81 5.27 20.29
N LYS A 141 2.12 5.55 20.19
CA LYS A 141 2.97 5.82 21.36
C LYS A 141 2.47 6.97 22.22
N LYS A 142 1.88 8.01 21.60
CA LYS A 142 1.39 9.19 22.31
C LYS A 142 0.01 9.01 22.90
N LYS A 143 -0.89 8.35 22.18
CA LYS A 143 -2.29 8.21 22.57
C LYS A 143 -2.57 6.93 23.39
N HIS A 144 -1.86 5.86 23.05
CA HIS A 144 -2.05 4.50 23.57
C HIS A 144 -0.72 3.78 23.81
N PRO A 145 0.18 4.32 24.69
CA PRO A 145 1.48 3.71 24.94
C PRO A 145 1.37 2.26 25.41
N GLU A 146 0.28 1.90 26.11
CA GLU A 146 -0.02 0.55 26.56
C GLU A 146 -0.11 -0.47 25.40
N TYR A 147 -0.48 -0.04 24.18
CA TYR A 147 -0.49 -0.95 23.03
C TYR A 147 0.91 -1.33 22.61
N LEU A 148 1.86 -0.38 22.62
CA LEU A 148 3.26 -0.69 22.30
C LEU A 148 3.91 -1.58 23.37
N GLU A 149 3.55 -1.39 24.66
CA GLU A 149 4.04 -2.25 25.75
C GLU A 149 3.58 -3.69 25.61
N GLN A 150 2.31 -3.89 25.18
CA GLN A 150 1.67 -5.20 25.03
C GLN A 150 1.97 -5.85 23.68
N ALA A 151 2.35 -5.08 22.66
CA ALA A 151 2.60 -5.59 21.31
C ALA A 151 3.78 -6.58 21.29
N GLU A 152 3.51 -7.79 20.81
CA GLU A 152 4.52 -8.81 20.51
C GLU A 152 4.80 -8.89 19.00
N THR A 153 3.88 -8.40 18.17
CA THR A 153 3.99 -8.50 16.72
C THR A 153 3.36 -7.29 16.05
N LEU A 154 4.07 -6.69 15.09
CA LEU A 154 3.54 -5.78 14.09
C LEU A 154 3.43 -6.53 12.78
N LEU A 155 2.27 -6.50 12.15
CA LEU A 155 2.06 -7.02 10.80
C LEU A 155 1.42 -5.93 9.95
N HIS A 156 1.98 -5.68 8.76
CA HIS A 156 1.29 -4.88 7.76
C HIS A 156 0.07 -5.62 7.24
N VAL A 157 -0.83 -4.93 6.55
CA VAL A 157 -2.14 -5.49 6.16
C VAL A 157 -2.02 -6.81 5.38
N PRO A 158 -1.18 -6.93 4.33
CA PRO A 158 -1.06 -8.18 3.59
C PRO A 158 -0.42 -9.30 4.44
N ASP A 159 0.56 -8.96 5.27
CA ASP A 159 1.18 -9.91 6.20
C ASP A 159 0.18 -10.42 7.24
N TYR A 160 -0.72 -9.56 7.70
CA TYR A 160 -1.80 -9.96 8.61
C TYR A 160 -2.77 -10.93 7.93
N PHE A 161 -3.12 -10.71 6.68
CA PHE A 161 -3.95 -11.67 5.95
C PHE A 161 -3.23 -13.00 5.68
N HIS A 162 -1.94 -12.96 5.37
CA HIS A 162 -1.12 -14.17 5.28
C HIS A 162 -1.06 -14.93 6.62
N PHE A 163 -0.92 -14.21 7.73
CA PHE A 163 -0.99 -14.80 9.06
C PHE A 163 -2.34 -15.46 9.34
N LEU A 164 -3.45 -14.79 9.02
CA LEU A 164 -4.79 -15.36 9.22
C LEU A 164 -5.03 -16.62 8.34
N LEU A 165 -4.42 -16.69 7.16
CA LEU A 165 -4.48 -17.85 6.27
C LEU A 165 -3.64 -19.02 6.78
N THR A 166 -2.43 -18.77 7.27
CA THR A 166 -1.40 -19.80 7.50
C THR A 166 -1.03 -20.02 8.96
N GLY A 167 -1.27 -19.03 9.83
CA GLY A 167 -0.75 -19.00 11.20
C GLY A 167 0.73 -18.56 11.29
N GLN A 168 1.39 -18.22 10.16
CA GLN A 168 2.79 -17.78 10.16
C GLN A 168 2.90 -16.26 10.17
N LYS A 169 3.74 -15.72 11.06
CA LYS A 169 3.99 -14.28 11.20
C LYS A 169 5.26 -13.91 10.45
N THR A 170 5.13 -13.14 9.39
CA THR A 170 6.22 -12.63 8.56
C THR A 170 5.96 -11.17 8.24
N CYS A 171 6.97 -10.41 7.84
CA CYS A 171 6.82 -9.09 7.24
C CYS A 171 7.50 -9.09 5.87
N GLU A 172 6.78 -8.70 4.84
CA GLU A 172 7.34 -8.67 3.50
C GLU A 172 8.05 -7.32 3.24
N TYR A 173 9.20 -7.40 2.58
CA TYR A 173 10.13 -6.30 2.38
C TYR A 173 9.54 -5.10 1.63
N THR A 174 8.79 -5.32 0.55
CA THR A 174 8.26 -4.22 -0.29
C THR A 174 7.24 -3.39 0.47
N GLU A 175 6.46 -4.04 1.32
CA GLU A 175 5.49 -3.41 2.21
C GLU A 175 6.20 -2.70 3.37
N ALA A 176 7.12 -3.37 4.05
CA ALA A 176 7.83 -2.83 5.20
C ALA A 176 8.60 -1.52 4.87
N THR A 177 9.13 -1.41 3.64
CA THR A 177 9.86 -0.21 3.22
C THR A 177 8.98 1.03 3.13
N THR A 178 7.67 0.89 2.89
CA THR A 178 6.74 2.03 2.83
C THR A 178 6.66 2.79 4.15
N GLY A 179 6.93 2.08 5.25
CA GLY A 179 6.79 2.56 6.62
C GLY A 179 7.87 3.52 7.12
N GLN A 180 8.96 3.74 6.34
CA GLN A 180 10.08 4.62 6.72
C GLN A 180 10.87 4.11 7.96
N LEU A 181 10.97 2.78 8.14
CA LEU A 181 11.67 2.11 9.25
C LEU A 181 12.69 1.06 8.80
N VAL A 182 12.89 0.91 7.48
CA VAL A 182 13.81 -0.05 6.88
C VAL A 182 15.02 0.68 6.30
N SER A 183 16.21 0.13 6.54
CA SER A 183 17.46 0.64 5.96
C SER A 183 17.63 0.14 4.52
N PRO A 184 17.83 1.01 3.53
CA PRO A 184 18.09 0.60 2.15
C PRO A 184 19.46 -0.09 1.99
N ILE A 185 20.37 0.08 2.95
CA ILE A 185 21.72 -0.51 2.91
C ILE A 185 21.65 -1.96 3.34
N THR A 186 21.09 -2.23 4.53
CA THR A 186 20.99 -3.59 5.07
C THR A 186 19.79 -4.36 4.51
N LYS A 187 18.81 -3.66 3.95
CA LYS A 187 17.51 -4.20 3.51
C LYS A 187 16.78 -4.95 4.64
N ASP A 188 16.95 -4.42 5.84
CA ASP A 188 16.32 -4.92 7.06
C ASP A 188 15.88 -3.73 7.90
N TRP A 189 15.14 -3.99 8.99
CA TRP A 189 14.72 -2.96 9.93
C TRP A 189 15.90 -2.12 10.42
N ASP A 190 15.75 -0.80 10.45
CA ASP A 190 16.71 0.10 11.07
C ASP A 190 16.51 0.12 12.59
N TYR A 191 17.08 -0.87 13.26
CA TYR A 191 16.92 -1.02 14.71
C TYR A 191 17.50 0.13 15.54
N GLU A 192 18.48 0.88 15.01
CA GLU A 192 18.95 2.10 15.68
C GLU A 192 17.90 3.21 15.64
N LEU A 193 17.24 3.38 14.50
CA LEU A 193 16.12 4.31 14.35
C LEU A 193 14.93 3.90 15.21
N ILE A 194 14.59 2.61 15.20
CA ILE A 194 13.52 2.03 16.02
C ILE A 194 13.74 2.30 17.50
N ASP A 195 14.97 2.09 17.99
CA ASP A 195 15.34 2.38 19.38
C ASP A 195 15.32 3.88 19.70
N MET A 196 15.85 4.71 18.79
CA MET A 196 15.86 6.16 18.93
C MET A 196 14.44 6.72 19.10
N LEU A 197 13.46 6.12 18.41
CA LEU A 197 12.06 6.46 18.52
C LEU A 197 11.37 5.78 19.71
N GLY A 198 12.05 4.84 20.38
CA GLY A 198 11.55 4.07 21.52
C GLY A 198 10.40 3.13 21.15
N TYR A 199 10.46 2.53 19.95
CA TYR A 199 9.56 1.46 19.54
C TYR A 199 10.13 0.11 19.99
N PRO A 200 9.31 -0.80 20.55
CA PRO A 200 9.77 -2.09 21.02
C PRO A 200 10.28 -2.98 19.88
N ARG A 201 11.57 -3.33 19.87
CA ARG A 201 12.16 -4.19 18.83
C ARG A 201 11.45 -5.53 18.66
N LYS A 202 10.91 -6.09 19.74
CA LYS A 202 10.25 -7.41 19.74
C LYS A 202 9.08 -7.52 18.78
N MET A 203 8.40 -6.40 18.46
CA MET A 203 7.24 -6.43 17.59
C MET A 203 7.59 -6.51 16.09
N PHE A 204 8.82 -6.18 15.71
CA PHE A 204 9.26 -6.20 14.32
C PHE A 204 9.71 -7.60 13.90
N GLN A 205 8.92 -8.25 13.07
CA GLN A 205 9.19 -9.59 12.59
C GLN A 205 10.33 -9.59 11.57
N LYS A 206 10.97 -10.74 11.37
CA LYS A 206 11.98 -10.91 10.33
C LYS A 206 11.39 -10.58 8.96
N LEU A 207 12.11 -9.76 8.19
CA LEU A 207 11.73 -9.47 6.82
C LEU A 207 11.94 -10.69 5.91
N ILE A 208 10.98 -10.91 5.02
CA ILE A 208 11.07 -11.88 3.93
C ILE A 208 11.01 -11.13 2.59
N MET A 209 11.62 -11.71 1.57
CA MET A 209 11.61 -11.13 0.24
C MET A 209 10.42 -11.63 -0.59
N PRO A 210 9.97 -10.89 -1.62
CA PRO A 210 8.96 -11.37 -2.55
C PRO A 210 9.35 -12.72 -3.17
N GLY A 211 8.38 -13.60 -3.33
CA GLY A 211 8.57 -14.97 -3.81
C GLY A 211 8.84 -15.99 -2.70
N THR A 212 8.87 -15.58 -1.43
CA THR A 212 9.05 -16.49 -0.30
C THR A 212 7.77 -17.26 -0.01
N GLY A 213 7.85 -18.60 0.04
CA GLY A 213 6.75 -19.44 0.55
C GLY A 213 6.55 -19.18 2.04
N ILE A 214 5.33 -18.86 2.44
CA ILE A 214 4.96 -18.59 3.84
C ILE A 214 4.53 -19.90 4.52
N GLY A 215 3.81 -20.73 3.79
CA GLY A 215 3.28 -22.01 4.27
C GLY A 215 1.97 -22.39 3.61
N HIS A 216 1.36 -23.45 4.09
CA HIS A 216 0.06 -23.92 3.63
C HIS A 216 -1.07 -23.27 4.43
N LEU A 217 -2.29 -23.36 3.92
CA LEU A 217 -3.47 -22.92 4.66
C LEU A 217 -3.55 -23.63 6.02
N SER A 218 -3.94 -22.92 7.05
CA SER A 218 -4.20 -23.50 8.39
C SER A 218 -5.33 -24.52 8.30
N ASP A 219 -5.36 -25.48 9.25
CA ASP A 219 -6.41 -26.53 9.27
C ASP A 219 -7.80 -25.93 9.21
N LYS A 220 -8.04 -24.86 9.99
CA LYS A 220 -9.32 -24.13 9.99
C LYS A 220 -9.72 -23.63 8.61
N ILE A 221 -8.79 -23.01 7.89
CA ILE A 221 -9.09 -22.45 6.56
C ILE A 221 -9.23 -23.56 5.54
N ARG A 222 -8.39 -24.62 5.61
CA ARG A 222 -8.53 -25.81 4.73
C ARG A 222 -9.88 -26.48 4.87
N GLU A 223 -10.37 -26.65 6.09
CA GLU A 223 -11.69 -27.21 6.35
C GLU A 223 -12.80 -26.32 5.77
N GLU A 224 -12.68 -25.00 5.95
CA GLU A 224 -13.66 -24.03 5.50
C GLU A 224 -13.77 -23.94 3.97
N VAL A 225 -12.61 -23.91 3.26
CA VAL A 225 -12.58 -23.82 1.78
C VAL A 225 -12.65 -25.18 1.10
N GLY A 226 -12.20 -26.25 1.80
CA GLY A 226 -12.25 -27.65 1.39
C GLY A 226 -11.15 -28.05 0.40
N PHE A 227 -10.00 -27.38 0.41
CA PHE A 227 -8.78 -27.75 -0.31
C PHE A 227 -7.58 -27.09 0.38
N ASP A 228 -6.36 -27.46 -0.05
CA ASP A 228 -5.12 -26.87 0.42
C ASP A 228 -4.36 -26.22 -0.74
N LEU A 229 -3.54 -25.20 -0.43
CA LEU A 229 -2.64 -24.54 -1.35
C LEU A 229 -1.46 -23.91 -0.57
N GLU A 230 -0.39 -23.57 -1.27
CA GLU A 230 0.71 -22.81 -0.71
C GLU A 230 0.41 -21.30 -0.75
N VAL A 231 0.63 -20.59 0.37
CA VAL A 231 0.61 -19.13 0.42
C VAL A 231 2.03 -18.62 0.20
N VAL A 232 2.19 -17.76 -0.77
CA VAL A 232 3.48 -17.17 -1.18
C VAL A 232 3.37 -15.65 -1.03
N ALA A 233 4.37 -15.02 -0.42
CA ALA A 233 4.45 -13.56 -0.39
C ALA A 233 4.75 -13.04 -1.80
N PRO A 234 3.85 -12.31 -2.47
CA PRO A 234 4.22 -11.52 -3.65
C PRO A 234 5.07 -10.31 -3.23
N ALA A 235 5.29 -9.33 -4.11
CA ALA A 235 5.59 -7.98 -3.66
C ALA A 235 4.29 -7.43 -3.04
N THR A 236 4.19 -7.47 -1.71
CA THR A 236 2.89 -7.31 -1.02
C THR A 236 2.35 -5.88 -1.00
N HIS A 237 3.19 -4.88 -1.27
CA HIS A 237 2.72 -3.57 -1.65
C HIS A 237 2.19 -3.59 -3.10
N ASP A 238 0.92 -3.30 -3.32
CA ASP A 238 0.21 -3.36 -4.61
C ASP A 238 1.00 -2.73 -5.77
N THR A 239 1.60 -1.56 -5.53
CA THR A 239 2.49 -0.91 -6.49
C THR A 239 3.77 -1.73 -6.75
N GLY A 240 4.26 -2.46 -5.75
CA GLY A 240 5.40 -3.38 -5.92
C GLY A 240 5.08 -4.49 -6.90
N SER A 241 3.91 -5.11 -6.77
CA SER A 241 3.40 -6.12 -7.70
C SER A 241 3.13 -5.54 -9.09
N ALA A 242 2.55 -4.33 -9.16
CA ALA A 242 2.28 -3.65 -10.42
C ALA A 242 3.57 -3.35 -11.20
N VAL A 243 4.63 -2.88 -10.54
CA VAL A 243 5.92 -2.57 -11.17
C VAL A 243 6.61 -3.86 -11.64
N LEU A 244 6.55 -4.94 -10.85
CA LEU A 244 7.07 -6.24 -11.26
C LEU A 244 6.42 -6.76 -12.55
N ALA A 245 5.14 -6.43 -12.78
CA ALA A 245 4.37 -6.86 -13.94
C ALA A 245 4.60 -5.99 -15.19
N VAL A 246 5.39 -4.90 -15.12
CA VAL A 246 5.68 -4.05 -16.29
C VAL A 246 6.43 -4.84 -17.33
N PRO A 247 5.97 -4.90 -18.59
CA PRO A 247 6.61 -5.67 -19.66
C PRO A 247 7.81 -4.94 -20.27
N ALA A 248 8.78 -4.56 -19.41
CA ALA A 248 10.01 -3.91 -19.83
C ALA A 248 10.99 -4.92 -20.45
N ASN A 249 11.74 -4.49 -21.49
CA ASN A 249 12.75 -5.30 -22.15
C ASN A 249 14.18 -5.06 -21.61
N ASP A 250 14.38 -3.99 -20.86
CA ASP A 250 15.65 -3.56 -20.28
C ASP A 250 15.43 -2.81 -18.96
N ASP A 251 16.52 -2.31 -18.36
CA ASP A 251 16.48 -1.53 -17.11
C ASP A 251 16.17 -0.03 -17.35
N ASP A 252 16.10 0.42 -18.61
CA ASP A 252 15.87 1.83 -18.99
C ASP A 252 14.40 2.09 -19.33
N PHE A 253 13.54 1.96 -18.34
CA PHE A 253 12.11 2.26 -18.50
C PHE A 253 11.58 3.17 -17.39
N ILE A 254 10.56 3.94 -17.72
CA ILE A 254 9.78 4.71 -16.78
C ILE A 254 8.41 4.03 -16.68
N TYR A 255 7.95 3.79 -15.46
CA TYR A 255 6.60 3.30 -15.23
C TYR A 255 5.70 4.37 -14.62
N ILE A 256 4.40 4.22 -14.84
CA ILE A 256 3.36 4.96 -14.13
C ILE A 256 2.35 3.92 -13.64
N SER A 257 2.31 3.71 -12.33
CA SER A 257 1.23 2.97 -11.67
C SER A 257 0.10 3.96 -11.41
N SER A 258 -0.94 3.93 -12.26
CA SER A 258 -2.01 4.92 -12.24
C SER A 258 -3.27 4.36 -11.58
N GLY A 259 -3.63 4.97 -10.47
CA GLY A 259 -4.84 4.68 -9.70
C GLY A 259 -5.34 5.95 -9.01
N THR A 260 -5.87 5.84 -7.82
CA THR A 260 -6.21 6.99 -6.95
C THR A 260 -5.01 7.92 -6.82
N TRP A 261 -3.83 7.36 -6.57
CA TRP A 261 -2.51 7.97 -6.76
C TRP A 261 -1.93 7.55 -8.09
N SER A 262 -1.06 8.37 -8.67
CA SER A 262 -0.18 8.00 -9.77
C SER A 262 1.25 7.99 -9.27
N LEU A 263 1.86 6.81 -9.29
CA LEU A 263 3.23 6.62 -8.85
C LEU A 263 4.11 6.50 -10.10
N MET A 264 4.86 7.57 -10.39
CA MET A 264 5.76 7.61 -11.54
C MET A 264 7.19 7.37 -11.09
N GLY A 265 7.88 6.44 -11.72
CA GLY A 265 9.23 6.08 -11.30
C GLY A 265 10.01 5.21 -12.26
N ILE A 266 11.18 4.82 -11.77
CA ILE A 266 12.11 3.88 -12.40
C ILE A 266 12.52 2.83 -11.37
N GLU A 267 13.02 1.69 -11.82
CA GLU A 267 13.70 0.74 -10.96
C GLU A 267 15.22 1.04 -10.88
N ARG A 268 15.77 0.94 -9.68
CA ARG A 268 17.21 1.11 -9.41
C ARG A 268 17.75 -0.05 -8.61
N LYS A 269 19.06 -0.34 -8.78
CA LYS A 269 19.78 -1.35 -7.98
C LYS A 269 20.20 -0.80 -6.61
N GLU A 270 20.37 0.53 -6.53
CA GLU A 270 20.78 1.25 -5.33
C GLU A 270 19.81 2.40 -5.05
N ALA A 271 19.54 2.65 -3.77
CA ALA A 271 18.71 3.75 -3.34
C ALA A 271 19.44 5.09 -3.53
N ASP A 272 18.71 6.14 -3.88
CA ASP A 272 19.20 7.52 -3.90
C ASP A 272 18.67 8.28 -2.67
N CYS A 273 19.45 8.25 -1.60
CA CYS A 273 19.15 8.94 -0.35
C CYS A 273 19.80 10.34 -0.26
N SER A 274 20.13 10.94 -1.42
CA SER A 274 20.76 12.26 -1.49
C SER A 274 19.82 13.38 -1.01
N GLU A 275 20.41 14.50 -0.57
CA GLU A 275 19.66 15.69 -0.19
C GLU A 275 18.77 16.21 -1.32
N LYS A 276 19.26 16.17 -2.56
CA LYS A 276 18.48 16.56 -3.73
C LYS A 276 17.26 15.68 -3.94
N SER A 277 17.41 14.38 -3.74
CA SER A 277 16.28 13.42 -3.82
C SER A 277 15.23 13.70 -2.73
N CYS A 278 15.68 14.03 -1.52
CA CYS A 278 14.83 14.48 -0.42
C CYS A 278 14.07 15.76 -0.75
N GLU A 279 14.76 16.80 -1.21
CA GLU A 279 14.16 18.10 -1.57
C GLU A 279 13.12 17.97 -2.69
N MET A 280 13.36 17.07 -3.63
CA MET A 280 12.42 16.78 -4.73
C MET A 280 11.32 15.80 -4.34
N ASN A 281 11.30 15.35 -3.10
CA ASN A 281 10.32 14.41 -2.53
C ASN A 281 10.20 13.09 -3.30
N PHE A 282 11.34 12.50 -3.70
CA PHE A 282 11.39 11.14 -4.23
C PHE A 282 11.45 10.12 -3.10
N THR A 283 10.97 8.91 -3.38
CA THR A 283 11.01 7.78 -2.45
C THR A 283 11.72 6.57 -3.06
N ASN A 284 12.39 5.77 -2.23
CA ASN A 284 13.12 4.56 -2.63
C ASN A 284 12.46 3.33 -1.99
N GLU A 285 11.28 2.99 -2.41
CA GLU A 285 10.58 1.83 -1.88
C GLU A 285 11.16 0.52 -2.39
N GLY A 286 11.15 -0.51 -1.56
CA GLY A 286 11.64 -1.84 -1.93
C GLY A 286 10.87 -2.43 -3.11
N GLY A 287 11.59 -3.11 -3.99
CA GLY A 287 11.07 -3.85 -5.13
C GLY A 287 11.50 -5.31 -5.12
N TYR A 288 11.11 -6.06 -6.15
CA TYR A 288 11.51 -7.44 -6.35
C TYR A 288 13.03 -7.56 -6.56
N ALA A 289 13.60 -8.70 -6.20
CA ALA A 289 15.03 -9.02 -6.32
C ALA A 289 15.97 -7.99 -5.65
N GLY A 290 15.49 -7.31 -4.60
CA GLY A 290 16.27 -6.31 -3.87
C GLY A 290 16.51 -5.01 -4.63
N ARG A 291 15.77 -4.75 -5.71
CA ARG A 291 15.74 -3.46 -6.39
C ARG A 291 14.97 -2.44 -5.58
N PHE A 292 15.07 -1.18 -5.96
CA PHE A 292 14.30 -0.06 -5.42
C PHE A 292 13.41 0.51 -6.50
N ARG A 293 12.17 0.77 -6.15
CA ARG A 293 11.24 1.59 -6.90
C ARG A 293 11.54 3.05 -6.53
N TYR A 294 12.33 3.73 -7.34
CA TYR A 294 12.63 5.14 -7.17
C TYR A 294 11.55 5.95 -7.87
N LEU A 295 10.65 6.49 -7.10
CA LEU A 295 9.42 7.06 -7.62
C LEU A 295 9.02 8.36 -6.92
N LYS A 296 8.08 9.07 -7.53
CA LYS A 296 7.36 10.19 -6.95
C LYS A 296 5.88 9.89 -6.97
N ASN A 297 5.23 10.13 -5.83
CA ASN A 297 3.78 10.12 -5.74
C ASN A 297 3.23 11.41 -6.37
N ILE A 298 2.35 11.26 -7.34
CA ILE A 298 1.66 12.34 -8.01
C ILE A 298 0.18 12.15 -7.72
N MET A 299 -0.55 13.23 -7.45
CA MET A 299 -2.00 13.14 -7.34
C MET A 299 -2.56 12.64 -8.67
N GLY A 300 -3.21 11.48 -8.63
CA GLY A 300 -3.68 10.79 -9.82
C GLY A 300 -5.17 10.98 -10.11
N LEU A 301 -5.85 9.87 -10.37
CA LEU A 301 -7.27 9.88 -10.73
C LEU A 301 -8.21 10.38 -9.62
N TRP A 302 -7.70 10.50 -8.40
CA TRP A 302 -8.48 11.04 -7.28
C TRP A 302 -9.05 12.42 -7.58
N MET A 303 -8.29 13.30 -8.23
CA MET A 303 -8.76 14.64 -8.60
C MET A 303 -10.00 14.57 -9.52
N ILE A 304 -9.94 13.73 -10.56
CA ILE A 304 -11.09 13.61 -11.48
C ILE A 304 -12.25 12.85 -10.84
N GLN A 305 -11.99 11.92 -9.93
CA GLN A 305 -13.02 11.27 -9.13
C GLN A 305 -13.73 12.27 -8.22
N SER A 306 -12.97 13.16 -7.57
CA SER A 306 -13.53 14.21 -6.72
C SER A 306 -14.37 15.20 -7.50
N VAL A 307 -13.91 15.66 -8.67
CA VAL A 307 -14.72 16.49 -9.59
C VAL A 307 -16.02 15.79 -9.99
N ARG A 308 -15.95 14.48 -10.25
CA ARG A 308 -17.13 13.68 -10.58
C ARG A 308 -18.13 13.65 -9.41
N HIS A 309 -17.66 13.49 -8.18
CA HIS A 309 -18.51 13.53 -6.98
C HIS A 309 -19.12 14.92 -6.75
N GLU A 310 -18.39 16.00 -7.01
CA GLU A 310 -18.92 17.38 -6.90
C GLU A 310 -20.10 17.64 -7.83
N VAL A 311 -20.16 16.96 -8.98
CA VAL A 311 -21.30 16.99 -9.89
C VAL A 311 -22.32 15.87 -9.64
N ASN A 312 -22.33 15.30 -8.42
CA ASN A 312 -23.21 14.22 -7.98
C ASN A 312 -23.18 12.98 -8.89
N ASP A 313 -22.00 12.62 -9.36
CA ASP A 313 -21.77 11.47 -10.26
C ASP A 313 -22.64 11.49 -11.54
N ALA A 314 -23.00 12.70 -12.00
CA ALA A 314 -23.87 12.88 -13.15
C ALA A 314 -23.34 12.27 -14.46
N TYR A 315 -22.02 12.04 -14.52
CA TYR A 315 -21.33 11.47 -15.68
C TYR A 315 -20.56 10.21 -15.31
N SER A 316 -20.59 9.21 -16.18
CA SER A 316 -19.71 8.06 -16.11
C SER A 316 -18.26 8.44 -16.47
N PHE A 317 -17.29 7.61 -16.12
CA PHE A 317 -15.89 7.83 -16.53
C PHE A 317 -15.72 7.86 -18.04
N ALA A 318 -16.46 7.02 -18.78
CA ALA A 318 -16.43 7.01 -20.24
C ALA A 318 -16.93 8.33 -20.85
N GLU A 319 -18.00 8.91 -20.30
CA GLU A 319 -18.50 10.21 -20.75
C GLU A 319 -17.52 11.34 -20.46
N ILE A 320 -16.87 11.33 -19.28
CA ILE A 320 -15.84 12.32 -18.95
C ILE A 320 -14.64 12.20 -19.89
N CYS A 321 -14.20 10.98 -20.21
CA CYS A 321 -13.12 10.76 -21.19
C CYS A 321 -13.52 11.28 -22.58
N ALA A 322 -14.73 10.99 -23.03
CA ALA A 322 -15.23 11.51 -24.32
C ALA A 322 -15.28 13.05 -24.36
N MET A 323 -15.79 13.68 -23.29
CA MET A 323 -15.78 15.13 -23.17
C MET A 323 -14.35 15.71 -23.18
N ALA A 324 -13.40 15.02 -22.55
CA ALA A 324 -12.00 15.45 -22.56
C ALA A 324 -11.37 15.36 -23.96
N GLU A 325 -11.70 14.33 -24.74
CA GLU A 325 -11.25 14.17 -26.14
C GLU A 325 -11.84 15.26 -27.06
N GLU A 326 -13.08 15.67 -26.80
CA GLU A 326 -13.75 16.73 -27.57
C GLU A 326 -13.34 18.14 -27.13
N ALA A 327 -12.78 18.30 -25.94
CA ALA A 327 -12.36 19.58 -25.40
C ALA A 327 -11.23 20.20 -26.22
N LYS A 328 -11.32 21.51 -26.46
CA LYS A 328 -10.21 22.26 -27.05
C LYS A 328 -9.09 22.40 -26.04
N ASP A 329 -7.84 22.54 -26.54
CA ASP A 329 -6.68 22.83 -25.71
C ASP A 329 -6.95 24.05 -24.82
N PHE A 330 -6.84 23.83 -23.51
CA PHE A 330 -6.93 24.87 -22.52
C PHE A 330 -5.51 25.32 -22.11
N PRO A 331 -5.19 26.63 -22.16
CA PRO A 331 -3.83 27.10 -22.01
C PRO A 331 -3.28 26.94 -20.59
N SER A 332 -4.13 27.01 -19.57
CA SER A 332 -3.69 26.89 -18.18
C SER A 332 -3.21 25.47 -17.86
N ARG A 333 -2.21 25.39 -17.01
CA ARG A 333 -1.67 24.14 -16.48
C ARG A 333 -1.76 24.17 -14.96
N VAL A 334 -1.94 23.02 -14.37
CA VAL A 334 -1.99 22.83 -12.92
C VAL A 334 -0.70 22.16 -12.49
N ASP A 335 -0.03 22.69 -11.47
CA ASP A 335 1.04 21.98 -10.81
C ASP A 335 0.46 20.95 -9.85
N ALA A 336 0.42 19.70 -10.29
CA ALA A 336 -0.09 18.58 -9.51
C ALA A 336 0.75 18.27 -8.24
N ASN A 337 1.90 18.96 -8.05
CA ASN A 337 2.71 18.83 -6.84
C ASN A 337 2.33 19.88 -5.78
N ASP A 338 1.45 20.81 -6.08
CA ASP A 338 1.00 21.81 -5.10
C ASP A 338 0.23 21.11 -3.98
N GLU A 339 0.56 21.48 -2.74
CA GLU A 339 -0.05 20.90 -1.53
C GLU A 339 -1.56 21.08 -1.48
N CYS A 340 -2.11 22.10 -2.16
CA CYS A 340 -3.54 22.32 -2.23
C CYS A 340 -4.31 21.15 -2.89
N PHE A 341 -3.65 20.29 -3.68
CA PHE A 341 -4.25 19.12 -4.31
C PHE A 341 -4.16 17.84 -3.48
N LEU A 342 -3.45 17.84 -2.35
CA LEU A 342 -3.29 16.64 -1.53
C LEU A 342 -4.58 16.19 -0.84
N SER A 343 -5.38 17.14 -0.37
CA SER A 343 -6.67 16.88 0.28
C SER A 343 -7.58 18.12 0.24
N PRO A 344 -7.98 18.58 -0.93
CA PRO A 344 -8.86 19.75 -1.03
C PRO A 344 -10.27 19.41 -0.54
N ASP A 345 -10.91 20.35 0.16
CA ASP A 345 -12.31 20.24 0.55
C ASP A 345 -13.23 20.18 -0.69
N THR A 346 -12.85 20.92 -1.72
CA THR A 346 -13.46 20.85 -3.07
C THR A 346 -12.36 21.04 -4.13
N VAL A 347 -12.37 20.23 -5.19
CA VAL A 347 -11.39 20.35 -6.28
C VAL A 347 -11.69 21.57 -7.13
N SER A 348 -12.98 21.90 -7.34
CA SER A 348 -13.41 23.08 -8.08
C SER A 348 -12.89 24.39 -7.48
N TYR A 349 -12.88 24.51 -6.15
CA TYR A 349 -12.33 25.69 -5.47
C TYR A 349 -10.80 25.78 -5.64
N THR A 350 -10.12 24.66 -5.62
CA THR A 350 -8.67 24.58 -5.81
C THR A 350 -8.28 24.97 -7.24
N HIS A 351 -9.07 24.60 -8.24
CA HIS A 351 -8.90 25.05 -9.62
C HIS A 351 -9.01 26.56 -9.77
N LEU A 352 -9.93 27.21 -9.05
CA LEU A 352 -10.08 28.68 -9.07
C LEU A 352 -8.85 29.39 -8.47
N ARG A 353 -8.26 28.84 -7.41
CA ARG A 353 -7.02 29.39 -6.81
C ARG A 353 -5.81 29.24 -7.73
N ALA A 354 -5.69 28.14 -8.47
CA ALA A 354 -4.62 27.98 -9.45
C ALA A 354 -4.66 29.04 -10.56
N HIS A 355 -5.83 29.52 -10.91
CA HIS A 355 -6.00 30.63 -11.86
C HIS A 355 -5.64 32.02 -11.30
N GLU A 356 -5.77 32.21 -9.98
CA GLU A 356 -5.41 33.50 -9.36
C GLU A 356 -3.90 33.72 -9.27
N THR A 357 -3.10 32.62 -9.19
CA THR A 357 -1.63 32.72 -9.13
C THR A 357 -1.00 33.03 -10.49
N ASP A 358 -1.61 32.63 -11.60
CA ASP A 358 -1.13 32.92 -12.95
C ASP A 358 -1.38 34.37 -13.40
N SER A 359 -2.22 35.11 -12.69
CA SER A 359 -2.52 36.52 -13.02
C SER A 359 -1.52 37.52 -12.41
N TYR A 360 -0.49 37.06 -11.69
CA TYR A 360 0.56 37.91 -11.08
C TYR A 360 1.97 37.63 -11.63
N LEU A 361 2.09 36.87 -12.70
CA LEU A 361 3.30 36.71 -13.50
C LEU A 361 3.04 37.31 -14.91
#